data_775a85bf423c06d81fedfd05364557b9
#
_entry.id   775a85bf423c06d81fedfd05364557b9
#
_cell.length_a   1.000
_cell.length_b   1.000
_cell.length_c   1.000
_cell.angle_alpha   90.00
_cell.angle_beta   90.00
_cell.angle_gamma   90.00
#
_symmetry.space_group_name_H-M   'P 1'
#
loop_
_entity.id
_entity.type
_entity.pdbx_description
1 polymer ?
#
loop_
_entity_poly.entity_id
_entity_poly.type
_entity_poly.pdbx_seq_one_letter_code
_entity_poly.pdbx_strand_id
1 'polypeptide(L)'
;MDIQFPPFLQKGDKVVIVSPSSKIDQQFLKGAKKRMESWGLKVAIGKHAGSSSGRYAGTIKQRLKDLQDAMDDPKVKAILCSRGGYGAVHLIDKIDFTAFCEHPKWLLGFSDITALHNLFQKNGYASLHSLMARHLTVEPEDDLCANYLKDILLGNIPSYMCEKHKLNKQGTAQGVLHGGNMAVAYGLRGTPYDIPAEGTILFIEDVSERPHAIERMMLSLIHI
;
A
#
# COMPACT_ATOMS: atom_id res chain seq x y z
N MET A 1 -16.70 -7.96 -9.12
CA MET A 1 -15.94 -8.88 -8.23
C MET A 1 -16.10 -8.32 -6.83
N ASP A 2 -16.56 -9.14 -5.88
CA ASP A 2 -16.70 -8.70 -4.49
C ASP A 2 -15.30 -8.62 -3.87
N ILE A 3 -14.97 -7.46 -3.29
CA ILE A 3 -13.69 -7.25 -2.62
C ILE A 3 -13.81 -7.67 -1.16
N GLN A 4 -12.99 -8.61 -0.75
CA GLN A 4 -12.90 -9.08 0.63
C GLN A 4 -12.05 -8.12 1.46
N PHE A 5 -12.62 -7.64 2.56
CA PHE A 5 -11.90 -6.81 3.54
C PHE A 5 -11.27 -7.71 4.59
N PRO A 6 -9.96 -7.57 4.87
CA PRO A 6 -9.35 -8.22 6.01
C PRO A 6 -10.01 -7.76 7.32
N PRO A 7 -9.99 -8.58 8.39
CA PRO A 7 -10.51 -8.18 9.69
C PRO A 7 -9.77 -6.94 10.24
N PHE A 8 -10.49 -6.09 10.97
CA PHE A 8 -9.87 -5.01 11.71
C PHE A 8 -8.97 -5.55 12.83
N LEU A 9 -7.90 -4.83 13.12
CA LEU A 9 -6.93 -5.21 14.12
C LEU A 9 -7.45 -4.99 15.54
N GLN A 10 -6.96 -5.82 16.44
CA GLN A 10 -7.18 -5.69 17.86
C GLN A 10 -5.84 -5.45 18.59
N LYS A 11 -5.92 -4.92 19.81
CA LYS A 11 -4.74 -4.77 20.65
C LYS A 11 -4.03 -6.12 20.85
N GLY A 12 -2.73 -6.13 20.60
CA GLY A 12 -1.90 -7.35 20.64
C GLY A 12 -1.73 -8.04 19.28
N ASP A 13 -2.44 -7.62 18.25
CA ASP A 13 -2.28 -8.19 16.90
C ASP A 13 -0.89 -7.91 16.31
N LYS A 14 -0.45 -8.85 15.47
CA LYS A 14 0.89 -8.81 14.88
C LYS A 14 0.88 -8.06 13.54
N VAL A 15 1.80 -7.11 13.43
CA VAL A 15 2.14 -6.40 12.18
C VAL A 15 3.57 -6.72 11.79
N VAL A 16 3.83 -6.87 10.49
CA VAL A 16 5.19 -7.06 9.97
C VAL A 16 5.55 -5.90 9.05
N ILE A 17 6.72 -5.30 9.27
CA ILE A 17 7.28 -4.27 8.38
C ILE A 17 8.17 -4.95 7.34
N VAL A 18 7.87 -4.77 6.06
CA VAL A 18 8.64 -5.31 4.94
C VAL A 18 9.13 -4.19 4.00
N SER A 19 10.14 -4.46 3.21
CA SER A 19 10.69 -3.49 2.24
C SER A 19 10.65 -4.07 0.82
N PRO A 20 9.50 -4.03 0.13
CA PRO A 20 9.38 -4.66 -1.19
C PRO A 20 10.02 -3.84 -2.32
N SER A 21 10.38 -2.59 -2.08
CA SER A 21 10.83 -1.61 -3.06
C SER A 21 12.26 -1.14 -2.81
N SER A 22 12.46 0.16 -2.63
CA SER A 22 13.77 0.76 -2.40
C SER A 22 14.26 0.58 -0.97
N LYS A 23 15.60 0.65 -0.80
CA LYS A 23 16.25 0.57 0.52
C LYS A 23 15.81 1.72 1.44
N ILE A 24 15.82 1.46 2.74
CA ILE A 24 15.46 2.41 3.77
C ILE A 24 16.46 2.33 4.94
N ASP A 25 16.68 3.44 5.63
CA ASP A 25 17.53 3.45 6.81
C ASP A 25 16.83 2.75 7.98
N GLN A 26 17.60 1.99 8.75
CA GLN A 26 17.06 1.20 9.87
C GLN A 26 16.36 2.04 10.94
N GLN A 27 16.74 3.32 11.09
CA GLN A 27 16.10 4.23 12.05
C GLN A 27 14.59 4.37 11.75
N PHE A 28 14.19 4.41 10.46
CA PHE A 28 12.78 4.51 10.07
C PHE A 28 12.01 3.23 10.33
N LEU A 29 12.65 2.06 10.18
CA LEU A 29 12.03 0.78 10.55
C LEU A 29 11.78 0.72 12.06
N LYS A 30 12.77 1.13 12.87
CA LYS A 30 12.66 1.16 14.33
C LYS A 30 11.64 2.19 14.82
N GLY A 31 11.60 3.38 14.20
CA GLY A 31 10.65 4.43 14.54
C GLY A 31 9.22 4.03 14.26
N ALA A 32 8.96 3.48 13.07
CA ALA A 32 7.63 2.97 12.72
C ALA A 32 7.19 1.82 13.65
N LYS A 33 8.12 0.91 13.98
CA LYS A 33 7.86 -0.15 14.96
C LYS A 33 7.41 0.47 16.30
N LYS A 34 8.17 1.41 16.85
CA LYS A 34 7.82 2.09 18.11
C LYS A 34 6.46 2.77 18.04
N ARG A 35 6.17 3.47 16.92
CA ARG A 35 4.90 4.16 16.71
C ARG A 35 3.72 3.18 16.72
N MET A 36 3.79 2.08 15.96
CA MET A 36 2.71 1.12 15.92
C MET A 36 2.58 0.31 17.23
N GLU A 37 3.68 0.08 17.94
CA GLU A 37 3.65 -0.52 19.27
C GLU A 37 2.95 0.40 20.29
N SER A 38 3.06 1.73 20.17
CA SER A 38 2.30 2.67 21.00
C SER A 38 0.78 2.61 20.74
N TRP A 39 0.34 2.08 19.60
CA TRP A 39 -1.06 1.79 19.31
C TRP A 39 -1.55 0.47 19.94
N GLY A 40 -0.65 -0.25 20.62
CA GLY A 40 -0.94 -1.53 21.28
C GLY A 40 -0.73 -2.76 20.39
N LEU A 41 -0.11 -2.61 19.24
CA LEU A 41 0.18 -3.70 18.29
C LEU A 41 1.53 -4.38 18.62
N LYS A 42 1.71 -5.63 18.18
CA LYS A 42 3.01 -6.31 18.21
C LYS A 42 3.68 -6.19 16.85
N VAL A 43 4.86 -5.59 16.77
CA VAL A 43 5.50 -5.28 15.49
C VAL A 43 6.81 -6.04 15.31
N ALA A 44 6.89 -6.82 14.23
CA ALA A 44 8.12 -7.45 13.76
C ALA A 44 8.65 -6.71 12.52
N ILE A 45 9.96 -6.80 12.30
CA ILE A 45 10.62 -6.27 11.10
C ILE A 45 11.09 -7.49 10.29
N GLY A 46 10.79 -7.51 9.01
CA GLY A 46 11.24 -8.55 8.08
C GLY A 46 12.76 -8.71 8.10
N LYS A 47 13.23 -9.92 7.95
CA LYS A 47 14.66 -10.27 8.06
C LYS A 47 15.56 -9.44 7.16
N HIS A 48 15.08 -9.11 5.97
CA HIS A 48 15.81 -8.39 4.94
C HIS A 48 15.32 -6.93 4.75
N ALA A 49 14.38 -6.47 5.58
CA ALA A 49 13.77 -5.13 5.42
C ALA A 49 14.80 -3.98 5.46
N GLY A 50 15.92 -4.16 6.19
CA GLY A 50 17.04 -3.23 6.23
C GLY A 50 18.19 -3.55 5.27
N SER A 51 18.01 -4.51 4.36
CA SER A 51 19.04 -4.90 3.39
C SER A 51 19.21 -3.86 2.28
N SER A 52 20.32 -3.95 1.54
CA SER A 52 20.62 -3.07 0.40
C SER A 52 21.26 -3.84 -0.75
N SER A 53 20.76 -3.61 -1.96
CA SER A 53 21.35 -4.08 -3.22
C SER A 53 21.14 -2.98 -4.28
N GLY A 54 22.14 -2.14 -4.46
CA GLY A 54 22.02 -0.92 -5.24
C GLY A 54 20.98 0.03 -4.64
N ARG A 55 19.94 0.35 -5.41
CA ARG A 55 18.81 1.20 -4.95
C ARG A 55 17.74 0.44 -4.17
N TYR A 56 17.72 -0.90 -4.22
CA TYR A 56 16.67 -1.74 -3.66
C TYR A 56 16.97 -2.17 -2.23
N ALA A 57 15.92 -2.58 -1.51
CA ALA A 57 16.02 -3.19 -0.18
C ALA A 57 16.42 -4.66 -0.26
N GLY A 58 17.61 -4.93 -0.81
CA GLY A 58 18.09 -6.28 -1.08
C GLY A 58 17.71 -6.81 -2.46
N THR A 59 18.03 -8.08 -2.70
CA THR A 59 17.72 -8.78 -3.96
C THR A 59 16.21 -9.03 -4.10
N ILE A 60 15.76 -9.34 -5.32
CA ILE A 60 14.36 -9.76 -5.57
C ILE A 60 13.97 -10.91 -4.62
N LYS A 61 14.84 -11.93 -4.50
CA LYS A 61 14.60 -13.09 -3.63
C LYS A 61 14.41 -12.70 -2.16
N GLN A 62 15.22 -11.79 -1.65
CA GLN A 62 15.12 -11.32 -0.25
C GLN A 62 13.84 -10.53 0.00
N ARG A 63 13.50 -9.59 -0.89
CA ARG A 63 12.28 -8.76 -0.80
C ARG A 63 11.01 -9.62 -0.91
N LEU A 64 11.00 -10.55 -1.88
CA LEU A 64 9.91 -11.51 -2.05
C LEU A 64 9.76 -12.39 -0.81
N LYS A 65 10.86 -12.92 -0.29
CA LYS A 65 10.81 -13.79 0.89
C LYS A 65 10.19 -13.09 2.11
N ASP A 66 10.62 -11.87 2.42
CA ASP A 66 10.04 -11.15 3.57
C ASP A 66 8.54 -10.86 3.38
N LEU A 67 8.13 -10.51 2.17
CA LEU A 67 6.71 -10.25 1.87
C LEU A 67 5.90 -11.55 1.93
N GLN A 68 6.38 -12.63 1.32
CA GLN A 68 5.69 -13.92 1.31
C GLN A 68 5.60 -14.52 2.72
N ASP A 69 6.69 -14.50 3.50
CA ASP A 69 6.68 -14.97 4.89
C ASP A 69 5.64 -14.21 5.74
N ALA A 70 5.47 -12.91 5.49
CA ALA A 70 4.45 -12.10 6.18
C ALA A 70 3.02 -12.41 5.66
N MET A 71 2.87 -12.72 4.39
CA MET A 71 1.59 -13.14 3.80
C MET A 71 1.15 -14.52 4.28
N ASP A 72 2.09 -15.43 4.47
CA ASP A 72 1.80 -16.82 4.83
C ASP A 72 1.60 -17.03 6.35
N ASP A 73 2.17 -16.13 7.19
CA ASP A 73 2.04 -16.27 8.64
C ASP A 73 0.60 -15.97 9.11
N PRO A 74 -0.18 -16.95 9.61
CA PRO A 74 -1.56 -16.75 10.04
C PRO A 74 -1.72 -15.80 11.23
N LYS A 75 -0.64 -15.54 11.96
CA LYS A 75 -0.63 -14.61 13.11
C LYS A 75 -0.49 -13.15 12.68
N VAL A 76 -0.02 -12.88 11.47
CA VAL A 76 0.09 -11.53 10.93
C VAL A 76 -1.29 -11.01 10.52
N LYS A 77 -1.63 -9.79 10.93
CA LYS A 77 -2.90 -9.12 10.61
C LYS A 77 -2.73 -7.92 9.68
N ALA A 78 -1.52 -7.34 9.65
CA ALA A 78 -1.19 -6.30 8.69
C ALA A 78 0.29 -6.36 8.28
N ILE A 79 0.55 -5.93 7.05
CA ILE A 79 1.87 -5.82 6.45
C ILE A 79 2.11 -4.35 6.11
N LEU A 80 3.04 -3.70 6.82
CA LEU A 80 3.44 -2.33 6.55
C LEU A 80 4.62 -2.31 5.58
N CYS A 81 4.45 -1.70 4.41
CA CYS A 81 5.57 -1.43 3.52
C CYS A 81 6.42 -0.29 4.08
N SER A 82 7.73 -0.45 4.08
CA SER A 82 8.64 0.51 4.72
C SER A 82 8.75 1.82 3.95
N ARG A 83 8.81 1.73 2.63
CA ARG A 83 8.81 2.86 1.68
C ARG A 83 8.50 2.37 0.26
N GLY A 84 8.15 3.32 -0.60
CA GLY A 84 8.08 3.14 -2.04
C GLY A 84 9.44 3.29 -2.74
N GLY A 85 9.43 3.97 -3.86
CA GLY A 85 10.57 4.18 -4.73
C GLY A 85 10.43 3.37 -6.02
N TYR A 86 11.07 2.20 -6.12
CA TYR A 86 10.90 1.32 -7.28
C TYR A 86 11.27 -0.12 -6.94
N GLY A 87 10.54 -1.07 -7.52
CA GLY A 87 10.91 -2.49 -7.50
C GLY A 87 9.81 -3.44 -7.01
N ALA A 88 8.67 -2.96 -6.52
CA ALA A 88 7.53 -3.82 -6.18
C ALA A 88 7.03 -4.59 -7.40
N VAL A 89 7.05 -3.98 -8.57
CA VAL A 89 6.69 -4.61 -9.85
C VAL A 89 7.49 -5.90 -10.16
N HIS A 90 8.71 -6.03 -9.66
CA HIS A 90 9.51 -7.25 -9.86
C HIS A 90 9.01 -8.46 -9.05
N LEU A 91 8.09 -8.25 -8.12
CA LEU A 91 7.58 -9.26 -7.21
C LEU A 91 6.21 -9.79 -7.62
N ILE A 92 5.40 -8.99 -8.30
CA ILE A 92 3.96 -9.24 -8.50
C ILE A 92 3.65 -10.58 -9.17
N ASP A 93 4.50 -11.06 -10.11
CA ASP A 93 4.32 -12.35 -10.79
C ASP A 93 4.80 -13.57 -9.95
N LYS A 94 5.37 -13.32 -8.76
CA LYS A 94 6.03 -14.34 -7.95
C LYS A 94 5.35 -14.57 -6.60
N ILE A 95 4.37 -13.74 -6.28
CA ILE A 95 3.64 -13.79 -5.00
C ILE A 95 2.57 -14.87 -5.09
N ASP A 96 2.57 -15.76 -4.09
CA ASP A 96 1.57 -16.80 -3.92
C ASP A 96 0.51 -16.36 -2.89
N PHE A 97 -0.76 -16.49 -3.26
CA PHE A 97 -1.91 -16.16 -2.41
C PHE A 97 -2.53 -17.38 -1.71
N THR A 98 -2.00 -18.59 -1.93
CA THR A 98 -2.60 -19.83 -1.42
C THR A 98 -2.84 -19.81 0.09
N ALA A 99 -1.82 -19.49 0.89
CA ALA A 99 -1.99 -19.37 2.34
C ALA A 99 -2.67 -18.07 2.77
N PHE A 100 -2.53 -17.01 1.98
CA PHE A 100 -3.15 -15.71 2.24
C PHE A 100 -4.68 -15.78 2.22
N CYS A 101 -5.28 -16.58 1.33
CA CYS A 101 -6.72 -16.75 1.21
C CYS A 101 -7.39 -17.23 2.50
N GLU A 102 -6.69 -18.05 3.29
CA GLU A 102 -7.21 -18.57 4.56
C GLU A 102 -7.18 -17.51 5.68
N HIS A 103 -6.22 -16.60 5.60
CA HIS A 103 -5.97 -15.58 6.63
C HIS A 103 -5.68 -14.21 6.00
N PRO A 104 -6.66 -13.56 5.36
CA PRO A 104 -6.47 -12.25 4.74
C PRO A 104 -5.97 -11.20 5.74
N LYS A 105 -5.08 -10.34 5.31
CA LYS A 105 -4.46 -9.30 6.11
C LYS A 105 -4.29 -8.00 5.34
N TRP A 106 -4.23 -6.89 6.04
CA TRP A 106 -4.07 -5.57 5.45
C TRP A 106 -2.68 -5.39 4.85
N LEU A 107 -2.59 -4.94 3.62
CA LEU A 107 -1.37 -4.39 3.02
C LEU A 107 -1.41 -2.87 3.10
N LEU A 108 -0.36 -2.25 3.65
CA LEU A 108 -0.27 -0.81 3.93
C LEU A 108 0.88 -0.19 3.15
N GLY A 109 0.61 0.91 2.45
CA GLY A 109 1.62 1.66 1.73
C GLY A 109 1.06 2.51 0.60
N PHE A 110 1.91 3.22 -0.13
CA PHE A 110 1.56 4.03 -1.29
C PHE A 110 2.74 4.14 -2.27
N SER A 111 2.63 4.98 -3.31
CA SER A 111 3.68 5.16 -4.32
C SER A 111 3.93 3.86 -5.10
N ASP A 112 5.17 3.34 -5.15
CA ASP A 112 5.52 2.07 -5.81
C ASP A 112 4.70 0.86 -5.33
N ILE A 113 4.12 0.94 -4.12
CA ILE A 113 3.25 -0.10 -3.56
C ILE A 113 1.93 -0.21 -4.33
N THR A 114 1.59 0.75 -5.15
CA THR A 114 0.45 0.68 -6.09
C THR A 114 0.49 -0.61 -6.93
N ALA A 115 1.67 -1.10 -7.31
CA ALA A 115 1.79 -2.38 -8.01
C ALA A 115 1.28 -3.57 -7.18
N LEU A 116 1.52 -3.56 -5.87
CA LEU A 116 0.99 -4.57 -4.95
C LEU A 116 -0.51 -4.35 -4.67
N HIS A 117 -0.98 -3.11 -4.56
CA HIS A 117 -2.41 -2.83 -4.41
C HIS A 117 -3.21 -3.40 -5.60
N ASN A 118 -2.75 -3.17 -6.83
CA ASN A 118 -3.38 -3.74 -8.02
C ASN A 118 -3.37 -5.27 -8.01
N LEU A 119 -2.26 -5.89 -7.58
CA LEU A 119 -2.18 -7.35 -7.42
C LEU A 119 -3.19 -7.87 -6.37
N PHE A 120 -3.30 -7.20 -5.21
CA PHE A 120 -4.24 -7.60 -4.15
C PHE A 120 -5.68 -7.46 -4.62
N GLN A 121 -6.04 -6.35 -5.24
CA GLN A 121 -7.37 -6.14 -5.80
C GLN A 121 -7.72 -7.15 -6.89
N LYS A 122 -6.78 -7.49 -7.77
CA LYS A 122 -6.96 -8.55 -8.77
C LYS A 122 -7.29 -9.90 -8.13
N ASN A 123 -6.73 -10.18 -6.96
CA ASN A 123 -7.02 -11.40 -6.20
C ASN A 123 -8.24 -11.25 -5.27
N GLY A 124 -8.99 -10.15 -5.36
CA GLY A 124 -10.22 -9.92 -4.62
C GLY A 124 -10.03 -9.40 -3.19
N TYR A 125 -8.88 -8.81 -2.85
CA TYR A 125 -8.60 -8.33 -1.50
C TYR A 125 -8.43 -6.81 -1.44
N ALA A 126 -9.03 -6.21 -0.40
CA ALA A 126 -8.81 -4.82 -0.07
C ALA A 126 -7.42 -4.58 0.53
N SER A 127 -6.89 -3.39 0.28
CA SER A 127 -5.62 -2.90 0.85
C SER A 127 -5.71 -1.41 1.15
N LEU A 128 -4.77 -0.85 1.90
CA LEU A 128 -4.80 0.55 2.31
C LEU A 128 -3.69 1.36 1.65
N HIS A 129 -4.07 2.31 0.81
CA HIS A 129 -3.19 3.38 0.35
C HIS A 129 -2.96 4.33 1.53
N SER A 130 -1.82 4.19 2.20
CA SER A 130 -1.58 4.78 3.51
C SER A 130 -0.12 5.12 3.75
N LEU A 131 0.15 5.82 4.84
CA LEU A 131 1.50 6.11 5.31
C LEU A 131 2.37 4.86 5.42
N MET A 132 3.68 5.06 5.23
CA MET A 132 4.72 4.02 5.35
C MET A 132 5.68 4.32 6.51
N ALA A 133 6.64 3.43 6.75
CA ALA A 133 7.49 3.48 7.93
C ALA A 133 8.25 4.81 8.10
N ARG A 134 8.73 5.44 7.01
CA ARG A 134 9.40 6.74 7.12
C ARG A 134 8.47 7.81 7.72
N HIS A 135 7.24 7.91 7.22
CA HIS A 135 6.26 8.90 7.68
C HIS A 135 5.89 8.66 9.15
N LEU A 136 5.58 7.40 9.51
CA LEU A 136 5.30 7.02 10.90
C LEU A 136 6.45 7.32 11.86
N THR A 137 7.65 7.55 11.36
CA THR A 137 8.83 7.89 12.18
C THR A 137 9.04 9.37 12.31
N VAL A 138 8.86 10.14 11.21
CA VAL A 138 9.22 11.56 11.16
C VAL A 138 8.08 12.49 11.51
N GLU A 139 6.86 12.07 11.26
CA GLU A 139 5.68 12.88 11.58
C GLU A 139 5.42 12.91 13.11
N PRO A 140 4.90 14.02 13.64
CA PRO A 140 4.58 14.15 15.06
C PRO A 140 3.55 13.14 15.55
N GLU A 141 3.43 12.97 16.86
CA GLU A 141 2.53 11.96 17.45
C GLU A 141 1.06 12.23 17.16
N ASP A 142 0.70 13.49 17.02
CA ASP A 142 -0.66 13.97 16.70
C ASP A 142 -0.93 14.13 15.20
N ASP A 143 -0.03 13.64 14.33
CA ASP A 143 -0.24 13.68 12.88
C ASP A 143 -1.58 13.07 12.48
N LEU A 144 -2.35 13.83 11.70
CA LEU A 144 -3.71 13.48 11.31
C LEU A 144 -3.76 12.20 10.46
N CYS A 145 -2.83 12.05 9.53
CA CYS A 145 -2.80 10.87 8.64
C CYS A 145 -2.41 9.60 9.41
N ALA A 146 -1.50 9.71 10.39
CA ALA A 146 -1.14 8.59 11.25
C ALA A 146 -2.30 8.18 12.15
N ASN A 147 -3.06 9.16 12.66
CA ASN A 147 -4.26 8.91 13.45
C ASN A 147 -5.36 8.26 12.61
N TYR A 148 -5.61 8.71 11.38
CA TYR A 148 -6.54 8.06 10.46
C TYR A 148 -6.13 6.60 10.16
N LEU A 149 -4.85 6.35 9.91
CA LEU A 149 -4.38 4.99 9.69
C LEU A 149 -4.64 4.10 10.90
N LYS A 150 -4.32 4.59 12.11
CA LYS A 150 -4.59 3.89 13.37
C LYS A 150 -6.08 3.58 13.52
N ASP A 151 -6.93 4.59 13.31
CA ASP A 151 -8.37 4.47 13.47
C ASP A 151 -8.96 3.45 12.50
N ILE A 152 -8.60 3.50 11.22
CA ILE A 152 -9.05 2.53 10.21
C ILE A 152 -8.63 1.11 10.59
N LEU A 153 -7.37 0.91 10.97
CA LEU A 153 -6.88 -0.40 11.37
C LEU A 153 -7.63 -0.98 12.57
N LEU A 154 -8.08 -0.12 13.50
CA LEU A 154 -8.84 -0.51 14.69
C LEU A 154 -10.37 -0.50 14.48
N GLY A 155 -10.84 -0.30 13.25
CA GLY A 155 -12.26 -0.40 12.89
C GLY A 155 -13.04 0.91 12.94
N ASN A 156 -12.37 2.05 13.18
CA ASN A 156 -12.99 3.36 13.19
C ASN A 156 -12.77 4.04 11.84
N ILE A 157 -13.67 3.85 10.89
CA ILE A 157 -13.54 4.42 9.54
C ILE A 157 -13.93 5.90 9.58
N PRO A 158 -12.99 6.83 9.33
CA PRO A 158 -13.27 8.26 9.33
C PRO A 158 -14.05 8.69 8.09
N SER A 159 -14.79 9.78 8.20
CA SER A 159 -15.32 10.50 7.05
C SER A 159 -14.32 11.56 6.60
N TYR A 160 -14.11 11.66 5.30
CA TYR A 160 -13.25 12.68 4.71
C TYR A 160 -14.09 13.76 4.05
N MET A 161 -13.76 15.01 4.30
CA MET A 161 -14.28 16.15 3.55
C MET A 161 -13.13 16.83 2.82
N CYS A 162 -13.22 16.88 1.49
CA CYS A 162 -12.27 17.61 0.66
C CYS A 162 -12.73 19.07 0.49
N GLU A 163 -11.76 19.97 0.43
CA GLU A 163 -12.05 21.38 0.11
C GLU A 163 -12.69 21.52 -1.29
N LYS A 164 -13.57 22.50 -1.40
CA LYS A 164 -14.19 22.81 -2.69
C LYS A 164 -13.15 23.36 -3.67
N HIS A 165 -13.16 22.83 -4.87
CA HIS A 165 -12.31 23.33 -5.95
C HIS A 165 -13.15 23.65 -7.19
N LYS A 166 -12.73 24.64 -7.99
CA LYS A 166 -13.46 25.09 -9.20
C LYS A 166 -13.61 24.00 -10.27
N LEU A 167 -12.76 22.99 -10.24
CA LEU A 167 -12.82 21.86 -11.17
C LEU A 167 -13.68 20.71 -10.66
N ASN A 168 -14.17 20.76 -9.41
CA ASN A 168 -15.03 19.71 -8.89
C ASN A 168 -16.36 19.69 -9.67
N LYS A 169 -16.76 18.50 -10.12
CA LYS A 169 -18.08 18.24 -10.67
C LYS A 169 -18.97 17.66 -9.57
N GLN A 170 -20.17 18.21 -9.43
CA GLN A 170 -21.18 17.71 -8.48
C GLN A 170 -21.75 16.39 -8.98
N GLY A 171 -21.99 15.46 -8.07
CA GLY A 171 -22.58 14.17 -8.40
C GLY A 171 -22.31 13.13 -7.31
N THR A 172 -22.88 11.95 -7.52
CA THR A 172 -22.66 10.77 -6.69
C THR A 172 -22.27 9.61 -7.60
N ALA A 173 -21.28 8.84 -7.22
CA ALA A 173 -20.87 7.64 -7.91
C ALA A 173 -20.69 6.49 -6.91
N GLN A 174 -20.91 5.27 -7.40
CA GLN A 174 -20.67 4.04 -6.65
C GLN A 174 -19.80 3.11 -7.49
N GLY A 175 -18.80 2.52 -6.87
CA GLY A 175 -17.88 1.60 -7.54
C GLY A 175 -16.78 1.15 -6.60
N VAL A 176 -15.92 0.25 -7.07
CA VAL A 176 -14.72 -0.18 -6.35
C VAL A 176 -13.63 0.88 -6.53
N LEU A 177 -13.04 1.35 -5.42
CA LEU A 177 -11.94 2.29 -5.47
C LEU A 177 -10.66 1.59 -5.92
N HIS A 178 -10.15 1.95 -7.08
CA HIS A 178 -8.87 1.49 -7.64
C HIS A 178 -7.93 2.67 -7.85
N GLY A 179 -6.63 2.40 -7.97
CA GLY A 179 -5.65 3.40 -8.34
C GLY A 179 -4.46 3.49 -7.38
N GLY A 180 -3.98 4.71 -7.17
CA GLY A 180 -2.79 5.03 -6.41
C GLY A 180 -1.85 5.92 -7.22
N ASN A 181 -0.54 5.63 -7.22
CA ASN A 181 0.42 6.40 -7.98
C ASN A 181 0.20 6.25 -9.49
N MET A 182 0.03 7.39 -10.17
CA MET A 182 -0.34 7.42 -11.59
C MET A 182 0.73 6.83 -12.49
N ALA A 183 2.01 7.12 -12.24
CA ALA A 183 3.11 6.58 -13.04
C ALA A 183 3.22 5.06 -12.92
N VAL A 184 2.99 4.51 -11.72
CA VAL A 184 2.96 3.05 -11.50
C VAL A 184 1.75 2.43 -12.18
N ALA A 185 0.56 3.00 -12.01
CA ALA A 185 -0.66 2.54 -12.68
C ALA A 185 -0.51 2.56 -14.21
N TYR A 186 0.07 3.63 -14.75
CA TYR A 186 0.41 3.74 -16.18
C TYR A 186 1.34 2.61 -16.64
N GLY A 187 2.36 2.27 -15.83
CA GLY A 187 3.30 1.19 -16.14
C GLY A 187 2.68 -0.21 -16.12
N LEU A 188 1.51 -0.38 -15.53
CA LEU A 188 0.77 -1.65 -15.48
C LEU A 188 -0.30 -1.78 -16.58
N ARG A 189 -0.49 -0.75 -17.40
CA ARG A 189 -1.47 -0.77 -18.50
C ARG A 189 -1.23 -1.93 -19.45
N GLY A 190 -2.30 -2.63 -19.80
CA GLY A 190 -2.26 -3.78 -20.71
C GLY A 190 -1.64 -5.05 -20.12
N THR A 191 -1.26 -5.02 -18.85
CA THR A 191 -0.83 -6.23 -18.11
C THR A 191 -2.01 -6.88 -17.39
N PRO A 192 -1.87 -8.11 -16.87
CA PRO A 192 -2.88 -8.72 -16.02
C PRO A 192 -3.19 -7.95 -14.72
N TYR A 193 -2.41 -6.94 -14.38
CA TYR A 193 -2.52 -6.10 -13.17
C TYR A 193 -3.07 -4.71 -13.46
N ASP A 194 -3.63 -4.52 -14.65
CA ASP A 194 -4.27 -3.28 -15.05
C ASP A 194 -5.55 -2.99 -14.25
N ILE A 195 -5.92 -1.72 -14.15
CA ILE A 195 -7.13 -1.28 -13.47
C ILE A 195 -8.34 -1.59 -14.36
N PRO A 196 -9.38 -2.29 -13.85
CA PRO A 196 -10.60 -2.52 -14.60
C PRO A 196 -11.31 -1.20 -14.93
N ALA A 197 -11.83 -1.07 -16.15
CA ALA A 197 -12.56 0.13 -16.56
C ALA A 197 -13.97 0.20 -15.95
N GLU A 198 -14.69 -0.94 -15.94
CA GLU A 198 -16.08 -1.00 -15.48
C GLU A 198 -16.19 -1.09 -13.95
N GLY A 199 -17.13 -0.32 -13.38
CA GLY A 199 -17.43 -0.36 -11.95
C GLY A 199 -16.34 0.23 -11.06
N THR A 200 -15.39 0.98 -11.63
CA THR A 200 -14.25 1.56 -10.93
C THR A 200 -14.47 3.04 -10.60
N ILE A 201 -14.14 3.43 -9.37
CA ILE A 201 -13.84 4.81 -9.01
C ILE A 201 -12.31 4.93 -9.02
N LEU A 202 -11.79 5.71 -9.96
CA LEU A 202 -10.35 5.88 -10.12
C LEU A 202 -9.81 6.95 -9.18
N PHE A 203 -8.92 6.54 -8.26
CA PHE A 203 -8.11 7.43 -7.43
C PHE A 203 -6.68 7.46 -7.97
N ILE A 204 -6.17 8.65 -8.27
CA ILE A 204 -4.79 8.84 -8.73
C ILE A 204 -4.11 9.97 -7.97
N GLU A 205 -2.85 9.77 -7.66
CA GLU A 205 -1.92 10.78 -7.16
C GLU A 205 -0.57 10.62 -7.84
N ASP A 206 0.20 11.69 -7.91
CA ASP A 206 1.60 11.64 -8.28
C ASP A 206 2.34 12.87 -7.74
N VAL A 207 3.66 12.78 -7.65
CA VAL A 207 4.51 13.89 -7.23
C VAL A 207 5.67 14.08 -8.21
N SER A 208 6.01 15.34 -8.45
CA SER A 208 7.20 15.74 -9.23
C SER A 208 7.16 15.33 -10.71
N GLU A 209 6.01 14.93 -11.24
CA GLU A 209 5.85 14.65 -12.65
C GLU A 209 5.74 15.94 -13.49
N ARG A 210 6.31 15.93 -14.69
CA ARG A 210 6.21 17.06 -15.62
C ARG A 210 4.83 17.09 -16.29
N PRO A 211 4.26 18.29 -16.61
CA PRO A 211 2.93 18.39 -17.20
C PRO A 211 2.69 17.49 -18.42
N HIS A 212 3.65 17.39 -19.33
CA HIS A 212 3.53 16.52 -20.51
C HIS A 212 3.57 15.02 -20.17
N ALA A 213 4.21 14.63 -19.05
CA ALA A 213 4.19 13.25 -18.57
C ALA A 213 2.82 12.93 -17.96
N ILE A 214 2.25 13.86 -17.17
CA ILE A 214 0.89 13.75 -16.63
C ILE A 214 -0.12 13.61 -17.77
N GLU A 215 -0.06 14.50 -18.77
CA GLU A 215 -0.97 14.45 -19.94
C GLU A 215 -0.92 13.08 -20.63
N ARG A 216 0.27 12.57 -20.92
CA ARG A 216 0.46 11.27 -21.58
C ARG A 216 -0.09 10.10 -20.75
N MET A 217 0.14 10.11 -19.44
CA MET A 217 -0.38 9.08 -18.54
C MET A 217 -1.91 9.16 -18.45
N MET A 218 -2.46 10.39 -18.36
CA MET A 218 -3.91 10.59 -18.35
C MET A 218 -4.56 10.12 -19.65
N LEU A 219 -3.99 10.41 -20.82
CA LEU A 219 -4.49 9.92 -22.10
C LEU A 219 -4.56 8.38 -22.15
N SER A 220 -3.66 7.69 -21.47
CA SER A 220 -3.71 6.22 -21.35
C SER A 220 -4.84 5.74 -20.43
N LEU A 221 -5.32 6.56 -19.51
CA LEU A 221 -6.31 6.20 -18.50
C LEU A 221 -7.74 6.69 -18.80
N ILE A 222 -7.94 7.55 -19.81
CA ILE A 222 -9.22 8.22 -20.06
C ILE A 222 -10.39 7.30 -20.41
N HIS A 223 -10.14 6.03 -20.72
CA HIS A 223 -11.18 5.05 -21.03
C HIS A 223 -11.55 4.16 -19.82
N ILE A 224 -11.02 4.46 -18.66
CA ILE A 224 -11.39 3.79 -17.39
C ILE A 224 -12.66 4.38 -16.80
#